data_2671c469b91fe115605d727fb21694bb
#
_entry.id   2671c469b91fe115605d727fb21694bb
#
_cell.length_a   1.000
_cell.length_b   1.000
_cell.length_c   1.000
_cell.angle_alpha   90.00
_cell.angle_beta   90.00
_cell.angle_gamma   90.00
#
_symmetry.space_group_name_H-M   'P 1'
#
loop_
_entity.id
_entity.type
_entity.pdbx_description
1 polymer ?
#
loop_
_entity_poly.entity_id
_entity_poly.type
_entity_poly.pdbx_seq_one_letter_code
_entity_poly.pdbx_strand_id
1 'polypeptide(L)'
;MLKLENLSVAVNDRPILHDVNLHIKPGEIHVLFGPNGTGKSTLLGAIMGFSRYTITAGKIYFKGQDITNLAVDERARRGLGVMIQRPPTLRGLTVREMVRICGKDQVDVDKLADKTNMLTFLERGVNEGFSGGEIKRSELLQLMAQQPDLVMLDEPESGVDIENIAVVGQAANVILERDLRKNGQTIKKYRNDRKKSGLIITHTGHILEYVPADMAHVMYQGTLSCSGNPQEMLSCIQEKGYEECVNCAR
;
A
#
# COMPACT_ATOMS: atom_id res chain seq x y z
N MET A 1 2.28 -0.24 -14.76
CA MET A 1 1.70 -1.13 -13.75
C MET A 1 0.26 -0.72 -13.44
N LEU A 2 0.02 0.40 -12.78
CA LEU A 2 -1.31 0.96 -12.48
C LEU A 2 -1.48 2.31 -13.19
N LYS A 3 -2.64 2.56 -13.82
CA LYS A 3 -3.00 3.86 -14.39
C LYS A 3 -4.43 4.20 -14.02
N LEU A 4 -4.63 5.38 -13.47
CA LEU A 4 -5.93 5.98 -13.20
C LEU A 4 -6.13 7.11 -14.18
N GLU A 5 -7.28 7.15 -14.86
CA GLU A 5 -7.65 8.19 -15.81
C GLU A 5 -8.94 8.85 -15.36
N ASN A 6 -8.86 10.13 -14.99
CA ASN A 6 -9.96 11.01 -14.61
C ASN A 6 -10.91 10.36 -13.59
N LEU A 7 -10.32 9.63 -12.61
CA LEU A 7 -11.06 8.80 -11.67
C LEU A 7 -11.81 9.67 -10.66
N SER A 8 -13.12 9.52 -10.63
CA SER A 8 -14.00 10.11 -9.61
C SER A 8 -14.71 9.01 -8.82
N VAL A 9 -14.79 9.16 -7.51
CA VAL A 9 -15.32 8.14 -6.61
C VAL A 9 -16.25 8.75 -5.57
N ALA A 10 -17.38 8.10 -5.34
CA ALA A 10 -18.33 8.44 -4.28
C ALA A 10 -18.36 7.36 -3.18
N VAL A 11 -18.72 7.75 -1.97
CA VAL A 11 -19.00 6.88 -0.81
C VAL A 11 -20.37 7.24 -0.27
N ASN A 12 -21.32 6.28 -0.26
CA ASN A 12 -22.71 6.54 0.12
C ASN A 12 -23.27 7.79 -0.60
N ASP A 13 -23.12 7.84 -1.93
CA ASP A 13 -23.55 8.92 -2.82
C ASP A 13 -22.89 10.29 -2.60
N ARG A 14 -21.91 10.37 -1.69
CA ARG A 14 -21.13 11.59 -1.48
C ARG A 14 -19.86 11.54 -2.32
N PRO A 15 -19.63 12.47 -3.24
CA PRO A 15 -18.38 12.57 -4.00
C PRO A 15 -17.20 12.82 -3.04
N ILE A 16 -16.16 12.01 -3.17
CA ILE A 16 -14.94 12.10 -2.34
C ILE A 16 -13.71 12.35 -3.19
N LEU A 17 -13.59 11.67 -4.35
CA LEU A 17 -12.47 11.86 -5.27
C LEU A 17 -12.96 12.48 -6.57
N HIS A 18 -12.17 13.42 -7.08
CA HIS A 18 -12.48 14.22 -8.25
C HIS A 18 -11.32 14.19 -9.24
N ASP A 19 -11.56 13.66 -10.43
CA ASP A 19 -10.63 13.70 -11.56
C ASP A 19 -9.19 13.26 -11.24
N VAL A 20 -9.04 12.18 -10.45
CA VAL A 20 -7.75 11.67 -10.02
C VAL A 20 -7.04 10.99 -11.18
N ASN A 21 -5.84 11.49 -11.52
CA ASN A 21 -4.95 10.95 -12.52
C ASN A 21 -3.66 10.47 -11.85
N LEU A 22 -3.31 9.18 -11.99
CA LEU A 22 -2.11 8.58 -11.39
C LEU A 22 -1.54 7.54 -12.33
N HIS A 23 -0.21 7.53 -12.48
CA HIS A 23 0.46 6.51 -13.26
C HIS A 23 1.67 5.95 -12.50
N ILE A 24 1.59 4.70 -12.06
CA ILE A 24 2.67 3.94 -11.43
C ILE A 24 3.22 2.98 -12.48
N LYS A 25 4.50 3.14 -12.87
CA LYS A 25 5.16 2.24 -13.81
C LYS A 25 5.57 0.93 -13.11
N PRO A 26 5.85 -0.15 -13.88
CA PRO A 26 6.41 -1.37 -13.30
C PRO A 26 7.69 -1.06 -12.51
N GLY A 27 7.77 -1.60 -11.29
CA GLY A 27 8.92 -1.43 -10.41
C GLY A 27 8.99 -0.09 -9.66
N GLU A 28 8.07 0.85 -9.86
CA GLU A 28 8.02 2.11 -9.10
C GLU A 28 7.23 1.95 -7.79
N ILE A 29 7.71 2.62 -6.74
CA ILE A 29 6.98 2.83 -5.49
C ILE A 29 6.62 4.31 -5.40
N HIS A 30 5.33 4.57 -5.28
CA HIS A 30 4.79 5.90 -5.05
C HIS A 30 4.31 6.05 -3.62
N VAL A 31 4.51 7.23 -3.04
CA VAL A 31 3.95 7.59 -1.74
C VAL A 31 2.85 8.65 -1.91
N LEU A 32 1.78 8.49 -1.15
CA LEU A 32 0.65 9.40 -1.15
C LEU A 32 0.52 10.07 0.21
N PHE A 33 0.84 11.33 0.27
CA PHE A 33 0.65 12.20 1.42
C PHE A 33 -0.72 12.89 1.38
N GLY A 34 -1.15 13.41 2.51
CA GLY A 34 -2.34 14.26 2.60
C GLY A 34 -2.97 14.25 3.99
N PRO A 35 -3.71 15.29 4.37
CA PRO A 35 -4.44 15.33 5.63
C PRO A 35 -5.47 14.20 5.77
N ASN A 36 -5.92 13.94 6.99
CA ASN A 36 -7.01 12.98 7.22
C ASN A 36 -8.29 13.47 6.52
N GLY A 37 -9.06 12.52 5.97
CA GLY A 37 -10.32 12.82 5.29
C GLY A 37 -10.20 13.30 3.84
N THR A 38 -9.00 13.38 3.25
CA THR A 38 -8.82 13.83 1.85
C THR A 38 -9.10 12.78 0.79
N GLY A 39 -9.41 11.52 1.18
CA GLY A 39 -9.76 10.48 0.24
C GLY A 39 -8.67 9.44 -0.05
N LYS A 40 -7.53 9.44 0.67
CA LYS A 40 -6.43 8.49 0.44
C LYS A 40 -6.87 7.02 0.53
N SER A 41 -7.51 6.61 1.64
CA SER A 41 -8.04 5.25 1.81
C SER A 41 -9.20 4.95 0.85
N THR A 42 -9.97 5.99 0.44
CA THR A 42 -10.99 5.87 -0.61
C THR A 42 -10.34 5.50 -1.95
N LEU A 43 -9.21 6.10 -2.26
CA LEU A 43 -8.46 5.78 -3.49
C LEU A 43 -8.01 4.32 -3.48
N LEU A 44 -7.37 3.84 -2.40
CA LEU A 44 -6.96 2.44 -2.29
C LEU A 44 -8.15 1.49 -2.39
N GLY A 45 -9.23 1.78 -1.69
CA GLY A 45 -10.43 0.95 -1.72
C GLY A 45 -11.11 0.91 -3.09
N ALA A 46 -11.11 2.03 -3.82
CA ALA A 46 -11.61 2.08 -5.20
C ALA A 46 -10.71 1.29 -6.17
N ILE A 47 -9.37 1.39 -6.03
CA ILE A 47 -8.42 0.59 -6.81
C ILE A 47 -8.60 -0.90 -6.50
N MET A 48 -8.86 -1.28 -5.25
CA MET A 48 -9.09 -2.66 -4.85
C MET A 48 -10.48 -3.19 -5.26
N GLY A 49 -11.44 -2.31 -5.52
CA GLY A 49 -12.80 -2.68 -5.93
C GLY A 49 -13.72 -3.03 -4.77
N PHE A 50 -13.49 -2.47 -3.57
CA PHE A 50 -14.41 -2.66 -2.45
C PHE A 50 -15.76 -2.02 -2.73
N SER A 51 -16.84 -2.75 -2.51
CA SER A 51 -18.22 -2.41 -2.89
C SER A 51 -18.77 -1.11 -2.30
N ARG A 52 -18.19 -0.63 -1.19
CA ARG A 52 -18.58 0.66 -0.57
C ARG A 52 -18.12 1.88 -1.38
N TYR A 53 -17.21 1.72 -2.36
CA TYR A 53 -16.67 2.79 -3.19
C TYR A 53 -17.25 2.70 -4.60
N THR A 54 -18.04 3.70 -4.99
CA THR A 54 -18.66 3.74 -6.32
C THR A 54 -17.83 4.62 -7.25
N ILE A 55 -17.31 4.03 -8.33
CA ILE A 55 -16.64 4.79 -9.39
C ILE A 55 -17.73 5.50 -10.19
N THR A 56 -17.74 6.85 -10.16
CA THR A 56 -18.73 7.69 -10.83
C THR A 56 -18.26 8.18 -12.18
N ALA A 57 -16.94 8.26 -12.40
CA ALA A 57 -16.33 8.60 -13.68
C ALA A 57 -14.89 8.07 -13.75
N GLY A 58 -14.34 8.02 -14.96
CA GLY A 58 -12.97 7.61 -15.22
C GLY A 58 -12.76 6.11 -15.28
N LYS A 59 -11.49 5.70 -15.33
CA LYS A 59 -11.09 4.30 -15.50
C LYS A 59 -9.86 3.93 -14.69
N ILE A 60 -9.78 2.65 -14.31
CA ILE A 60 -8.65 2.03 -13.65
C ILE A 60 -8.06 0.96 -14.57
N TYR A 61 -6.78 1.11 -14.92
CA TYR A 61 -6.05 0.11 -15.69
C TYR A 61 -4.96 -0.52 -14.83
N PHE A 62 -4.88 -1.84 -14.87
CA PHE A 62 -3.81 -2.60 -14.23
C PHE A 62 -3.15 -3.52 -15.26
N LYS A 63 -1.81 -3.42 -15.41
CA LYS A 63 -1.04 -4.13 -16.45
C LYS A 63 -1.61 -3.96 -17.85
N GLY A 64 -2.13 -2.76 -18.15
CA GLY A 64 -2.73 -2.42 -19.43
C GLY A 64 -4.18 -2.90 -19.65
N GLN A 65 -4.77 -3.61 -18.71
CA GLN A 65 -6.15 -4.09 -18.76
C GLN A 65 -7.07 -3.17 -17.95
N ASP A 66 -8.24 -2.84 -18.50
CA ASP A 66 -9.30 -2.13 -17.77
C ASP A 66 -9.87 -3.06 -16.69
N ILE A 67 -9.75 -2.64 -15.44
CA ILE A 67 -10.25 -3.37 -14.26
C ILE A 67 -11.37 -2.62 -13.54
N THR A 68 -11.88 -1.55 -14.13
CA THR A 68 -12.81 -0.61 -13.48
C THR A 68 -14.02 -1.30 -12.85
N ASN A 69 -14.57 -2.29 -13.54
CA ASN A 69 -15.79 -3.00 -13.11
C ASN A 69 -15.51 -4.42 -12.56
N LEU A 70 -14.25 -4.80 -12.37
CA LEU A 70 -13.92 -6.11 -11.85
C LEU A 70 -14.15 -6.18 -10.33
N ALA A 71 -14.60 -7.34 -9.86
CA ALA A 71 -14.77 -7.62 -8.44
C ALA A 71 -13.41 -7.68 -7.70
N VAL A 72 -13.45 -7.51 -6.38
CA VAL A 72 -12.25 -7.48 -5.51
C VAL A 72 -11.40 -8.74 -5.64
N ASP A 73 -12.02 -9.90 -5.70
CA ASP A 73 -11.34 -11.19 -5.83
C ASP A 73 -10.67 -11.37 -7.19
N GLU A 74 -11.28 -10.86 -8.26
CA GLU A 74 -10.69 -10.85 -9.59
C GLU A 74 -9.46 -9.93 -9.66
N ARG A 75 -9.52 -8.75 -9.03
CA ARG A 75 -8.38 -7.83 -8.94
C ARG A 75 -7.24 -8.44 -8.12
N ALA A 76 -7.56 -9.08 -6.98
CA ALA A 76 -6.58 -9.77 -6.15
C ALA A 76 -5.88 -10.92 -6.93
N ARG A 77 -6.65 -11.73 -7.69
CA ARG A 77 -6.06 -12.81 -8.54
C ARG A 77 -5.17 -12.27 -9.65
N ARG A 78 -5.36 -11.04 -10.12
CA ARG A 78 -4.50 -10.37 -11.11
C ARG A 78 -3.20 -9.84 -10.51
N GLY A 79 -3.08 -9.84 -9.18
CA GLY A 79 -1.88 -9.44 -8.48
C GLY A 79 -1.96 -8.08 -7.77
N LEU A 80 -3.16 -7.59 -7.43
CA LEU A 80 -3.31 -6.48 -6.49
C LEU A 80 -3.34 -7.01 -5.05
N GLY A 81 -2.59 -6.36 -4.16
CA GLY A 81 -2.61 -6.64 -2.73
C GLY A 81 -2.72 -5.36 -1.92
N VAL A 82 -3.47 -5.39 -0.83
CA VAL A 82 -3.68 -4.23 0.03
C VAL A 82 -3.56 -4.60 1.49
N MET A 83 -2.83 -3.79 2.24
CA MET A 83 -2.88 -3.71 3.70
C MET A 83 -3.77 -2.52 4.06
N ILE A 84 -4.84 -2.76 4.78
CA ILE A 84 -5.77 -1.73 5.19
C ILE A 84 -5.45 -1.17 6.58
N GLN A 85 -5.89 0.04 6.87
CA GLN A 85 -5.59 0.70 8.14
C GLN A 85 -6.12 -0.07 9.36
N ARG A 86 -7.33 -0.61 9.25
CA ARG A 86 -8.02 -1.38 10.31
C ARG A 86 -8.61 -2.67 9.75
N PRO A 87 -7.84 -3.77 9.73
CA PRO A 87 -8.34 -5.05 9.27
C PRO A 87 -9.31 -5.66 10.29
N PRO A 88 -10.26 -6.49 9.83
CA PRO A 88 -11.17 -7.19 10.72
C PRO A 88 -10.46 -8.28 11.52
N THR A 89 -11.05 -8.63 12.68
CA THR A 89 -10.74 -9.87 13.40
C THR A 89 -11.52 -11.00 12.78
N LEU A 90 -10.86 -12.10 12.42
CA LEU A 90 -11.50 -13.27 11.84
C LEU A 90 -11.51 -14.41 12.86
N ARG A 91 -12.72 -14.72 13.37
CA ARG A 91 -12.89 -15.81 14.32
C ARG A 91 -12.92 -17.17 13.62
N GLY A 92 -12.33 -18.19 14.26
CA GLY A 92 -12.34 -19.55 13.74
C GLY A 92 -11.36 -19.80 12.58
N LEU A 93 -10.45 -18.87 12.32
CA LEU A 93 -9.39 -18.98 11.33
C LEU A 93 -8.07 -18.55 11.97
N THR A 94 -7.08 -19.43 11.98
CA THR A 94 -5.74 -19.14 12.50
C THR A 94 -4.92 -18.33 11.49
N VAL A 95 -3.87 -17.62 11.98
CA VAL A 95 -2.92 -16.94 11.10
C VAL A 95 -2.28 -17.92 10.12
N ARG A 96 -1.93 -19.14 10.56
CA ARG A 96 -1.35 -20.18 9.71
C ARG A 96 -2.27 -20.55 8.55
N GLU A 97 -3.54 -20.80 8.83
CA GLU A 97 -4.53 -21.15 7.82
C GLU A 97 -4.75 -20.00 6.83
N MET A 98 -4.86 -18.76 7.34
CA MET A 98 -4.98 -17.59 6.47
C MET A 98 -3.78 -17.44 5.53
N VAL A 99 -2.56 -17.60 6.03
CA VAL A 99 -1.33 -17.51 5.22
C VAL A 99 -1.30 -18.60 4.14
N ARG A 100 -1.73 -19.84 4.45
CA ARG A 100 -1.88 -20.91 3.46
C ARG A 100 -2.90 -20.55 2.38
N ILE A 101 -4.06 -20.03 2.76
CA ILE A 101 -5.09 -19.58 1.80
C ILE A 101 -4.50 -18.49 0.87
N CYS A 102 -3.82 -17.48 1.42
CA CYS A 102 -3.19 -16.41 0.63
C CYS A 102 -2.12 -16.95 -0.32
N GLY A 103 -1.31 -17.91 0.12
CA GLY A 103 -0.23 -18.55 -0.64
C GLY A 103 -0.67 -19.75 -1.49
N LYS A 104 -1.97 -20.07 -1.53
CA LYS A 104 -2.52 -21.22 -2.27
C LYS A 104 -1.82 -22.54 -1.92
N ASP A 105 -1.52 -22.76 -0.63
CA ASP A 105 -0.81 -23.91 -0.07
C ASP A 105 0.60 -24.19 -0.66
N GLN A 106 1.20 -23.20 -1.35
CA GLN A 106 2.51 -23.32 -1.99
C GLN A 106 3.62 -22.56 -1.25
N VAL A 107 3.36 -22.12 -0.01
CA VAL A 107 4.29 -21.29 0.77
C VAL A 107 4.78 -22.01 2.02
N ASP A 108 6.04 -21.80 2.35
CA ASP A 108 6.61 -22.16 3.65
C ASP A 108 6.18 -21.10 4.67
N VAL A 109 5.10 -21.40 5.41
CA VAL A 109 4.48 -20.47 6.37
C VAL A 109 5.45 -20.08 7.48
N ASP A 110 6.20 -21.05 8.03
CA ASP A 110 7.11 -20.79 9.14
C ASP A 110 8.26 -19.87 8.71
N LYS A 111 8.82 -20.10 7.52
CA LYS A 111 9.85 -19.22 6.95
C LYS A 111 9.35 -17.80 6.68
N LEU A 112 8.10 -17.63 6.25
CA LEU A 112 7.52 -16.30 6.06
C LEU A 112 7.21 -15.63 7.40
N ALA A 113 6.71 -16.39 8.38
CA ALA A 113 6.41 -15.90 9.72
C ALA A 113 7.65 -15.45 10.48
N ASP A 114 8.78 -16.12 10.30
CA ASP A 114 10.08 -15.71 10.85
C ASP A 114 10.47 -14.31 10.39
N LYS A 115 10.33 -14.00 9.09
CA LYS A 115 10.64 -12.69 8.52
C LYS A 115 9.79 -11.53 9.07
N THR A 116 8.65 -11.83 9.64
CA THR A 116 7.71 -10.84 10.19
C THR A 116 7.59 -10.92 11.71
N ASN A 117 8.43 -11.73 12.38
CA ASN A 117 8.35 -12.02 13.81
C ASN A 117 6.94 -12.51 14.24
N MET A 118 6.32 -13.39 13.43
CA MET A 118 4.97 -13.89 13.66
C MET A 118 4.91 -15.39 14.00
N LEU A 119 6.05 -16.08 14.21
CA LEU A 119 6.10 -17.52 14.51
C LEU A 119 5.22 -17.92 15.69
N THR A 120 5.28 -17.18 16.80
CA THR A 120 4.50 -17.46 18.02
C THR A 120 3.01 -17.13 17.90
N PHE A 121 2.61 -16.48 16.81
CA PHE A 121 1.22 -16.07 16.57
C PHE A 121 0.49 -16.98 15.58
N LEU A 122 1.18 -17.93 14.95
CA LEU A 122 0.62 -18.73 13.86
C LEU A 122 -0.63 -19.53 14.24
N GLU A 123 -0.71 -20.01 15.47
CA GLU A 123 -1.84 -20.81 15.96
C GLU A 123 -2.95 -19.96 16.61
N ARG A 124 -2.81 -18.64 16.63
CA ARG A 124 -3.84 -17.72 17.15
C ARG A 124 -4.81 -17.33 16.06
N GLY A 125 -6.04 -16.96 16.45
CA GLY A 125 -7.02 -16.37 15.53
C GLY A 125 -6.50 -15.08 14.89
N VAL A 126 -6.82 -14.87 13.61
CA VAL A 126 -6.37 -13.70 12.84
C VAL A 126 -6.81 -12.41 13.52
N ASN A 127 -5.85 -11.59 13.95
CA ASN A 127 -6.02 -10.31 14.64
C ASN A 127 -6.75 -10.41 16.00
N GLU A 128 -6.88 -11.60 16.60
CA GLU A 128 -7.56 -11.80 17.86
C GLU A 128 -6.66 -11.41 19.04
N GLY A 129 -6.97 -10.27 19.67
CA GLY A 129 -6.18 -9.72 20.78
C GLY A 129 -4.76 -9.30 20.39
N PHE A 130 -4.54 -8.93 19.11
CA PHE A 130 -3.26 -8.43 18.64
C PHE A 130 -3.12 -6.93 18.93
N SER A 131 -1.90 -6.51 19.27
CA SER A 131 -1.50 -5.10 19.29
C SER A 131 -1.47 -4.50 17.88
N GLY A 132 -1.42 -3.17 17.77
CA GLY A 132 -1.34 -2.50 16.47
C GLY A 132 -0.19 -3.01 15.59
N GLY A 133 1.01 -3.17 16.15
CA GLY A 133 2.17 -3.69 15.44
C GLY A 133 2.02 -5.16 15.03
N GLU A 134 1.41 -6.01 15.87
CA GLU A 134 1.14 -7.41 15.54
C GLU A 134 0.12 -7.55 14.40
N ILE A 135 -0.93 -6.71 14.39
CA ILE A 135 -1.90 -6.64 13.30
C ILE A 135 -1.20 -6.30 11.98
N LYS A 136 -0.35 -5.27 11.96
CA LYS A 136 0.39 -4.87 10.76
C LYS A 136 1.32 -5.96 10.25
N ARG A 137 2.04 -6.63 11.16
CA ARG A 137 2.91 -7.77 10.80
C ARG A 137 2.12 -8.96 10.26
N SER A 138 0.94 -9.23 10.83
CA SER A 138 0.04 -10.28 10.34
C SER A 138 -0.45 -9.99 8.91
N GLU A 139 -0.83 -8.76 8.58
CA GLU A 139 -1.24 -8.38 7.23
C GLU A 139 -0.06 -8.45 6.23
N LEU A 140 1.13 -7.98 6.64
CA LEU A 140 2.32 -8.09 5.80
C LEU A 140 2.70 -9.55 5.53
N LEU A 141 2.58 -10.43 6.53
CA LEU A 141 2.77 -11.87 6.35
C LEU A 141 1.81 -12.46 5.30
N GLN A 142 0.54 -12.08 5.35
CA GLN A 142 -0.46 -12.49 4.36
C GLN A 142 -0.12 -11.97 2.95
N LEU A 143 0.32 -10.71 2.82
CA LEU A 143 0.79 -10.14 1.56
C LEU A 143 2.06 -10.82 1.03
N MET A 144 3.00 -11.22 1.92
CA MET A 144 4.16 -12.01 1.53
C MET A 144 3.75 -13.35 0.91
N ALA A 145 2.75 -14.00 1.48
CA ALA A 145 2.23 -15.26 0.95
C ALA A 145 1.49 -15.06 -0.38
N GLN A 146 0.68 -14.01 -0.50
CA GLN A 146 -0.06 -13.67 -1.72
C GLN A 146 0.85 -13.28 -2.89
N GLN A 147 2.03 -12.67 -2.63
CA GLN A 147 3.00 -12.20 -3.63
C GLN A 147 2.39 -11.27 -4.71
N PRO A 148 1.69 -10.20 -4.35
CA PRO A 148 1.08 -9.30 -5.33
C PRO A 148 2.13 -8.59 -6.19
N ASP A 149 1.74 -8.14 -7.40
CA ASP A 149 2.59 -7.33 -8.28
C ASP A 149 2.50 -5.84 -7.96
N LEU A 150 1.35 -5.40 -7.45
CA LEU A 150 1.13 -4.07 -6.88
C LEU A 150 0.74 -4.22 -5.40
N VAL A 151 1.58 -3.71 -4.52
CA VAL A 151 1.35 -3.67 -3.07
C VAL A 151 0.84 -2.30 -2.67
N MET A 152 -0.30 -2.24 -2.04
CA MET A 152 -0.86 -1.00 -1.51
C MET A 152 -0.85 -1.05 0.02
N LEU A 153 -0.25 -0.05 0.68
CA LEU A 153 -0.12 0.00 2.14
C LEU A 153 -0.81 1.26 2.67
N ASP A 154 -1.86 1.07 3.48
CA ASP A 154 -2.60 2.18 4.11
C ASP A 154 -2.09 2.43 5.52
N GLU A 155 -1.28 3.46 5.70
CA GLU A 155 -0.68 3.88 6.97
C GLU A 155 -0.02 2.72 7.74
N PRO A 156 1.01 2.06 7.16
CA PRO A 156 1.63 0.88 7.77
C PRO A 156 2.22 1.14 9.15
N GLU A 157 2.65 2.36 9.43
CA GLU A 157 3.21 2.79 10.72
C GLU A 157 2.17 3.24 11.76
N SER A 158 0.90 3.42 11.36
CA SER A 158 -0.13 3.96 12.26
C SER A 158 -0.47 2.97 13.38
N GLY A 159 -0.39 3.44 14.64
CA GLY A 159 -0.64 2.62 15.83
C GLY A 159 0.45 1.60 16.14
N VAL A 160 1.62 1.77 15.54
CA VAL A 160 2.82 0.96 15.78
C VAL A 160 3.79 1.76 16.63
N ASP A 161 4.33 1.18 17.69
CA ASP A 161 5.39 1.77 18.49
C ASP A 161 6.73 1.82 17.71
N ILE A 162 7.62 2.72 18.12
CA ILE A 162 8.87 3.02 17.40
C ILE A 162 9.72 1.76 17.15
N GLU A 163 9.79 0.85 18.12
CA GLU A 163 10.57 -0.38 17.99
C GLU A 163 10.01 -1.33 16.91
N ASN A 164 8.71 -1.37 16.79
CA ASN A 164 8.02 -2.21 15.81
C ASN A 164 7.92 -1.58 14.42
N ILE A 165 8.05 -0.25 14.26
CA ILE A 165 8.09 0.42 12.95
C ILE A 165 9.22 -0.15 12.08
N ALA A 166 10.39 -0.42 12.67
CA ALA A 166 11.51 -1.02 11.94
C ALA A 166 11.16 -2.40 11.36
N VAL A 167 10.48 -3.24 12.14
CA VAL A 167 10.06 -4.59 11.68
C VAL A 167 9.03 -4.48 10.57
N VAL A 168 8.02 -3.61 10.71
CA VAL A 168 7.01 -3.33 9.68
C VAL A 168 7.66 -2.80 8.41
N GLY A 169 8.58 -1.85 8.54
CA GLY A 169 9.31 -1.25 7.42
C GLY A 169 10.19 -2.27 6.68
N GLN A 170 10.92 -3.12 7.41
CA GLN A 170 11.72 -4.19 6.81
C GLN A 170 10.85 -5.22 6.09
N ALA A 171 9.73 -5.62 6.69
CA ALA A 171 8.79 -6.54 6.04
C ALA A 171 8.20 -5.92 4.76
N ALA A 172 7.82 -4.65 4.77
CA ALA A 172 7.35 -3.94 3.59
C ALA A 172 8.45 -3.85 2.50
N ASN A 173 9.70 -3.60 2.90
CA ASN A 173 10.85 -3.57 2.01
C ASN A 173 11.09 -4.93 1.31
N VAL A 174 10.96 -6.04 2.05
CA VAL A 174 11.06 -7.40 1.50
C VAL A 174 9.94 -7.68 0.49
N ILE A 175 8.67 -7.34 0.81
CA ILE A 175 7.54 -7.54 -0.10
C ILE A 175 7.72 -6.75 -1.40
N LEU A 176 8.24 -5.53 -1.30
CA LEU A 176 8.47 -4.63 -2.42
C LEU A 176 9.81 -4.90 -3.15
N GLU A 177 10.54 -5.96 -2.74
CA GLU A 177 11.82 -6.38 -3.34
C GLU A 177 12.86 -5.26 -3.39
N ARG A 178 12.90 -4.38 -2.35
CA ARG A 178 13.84 -3.25 -2.31
C ARG A 178 15.20 -3.60 -1.71
N ASP A 179 15.32 -4.73 -1.04
CA ASP A 179 16.54 -5.28 -0.45
C ASP A 179 17.38 -6.13 -1.41
N LEU A 180 16.86 -6.40 -2.62
CA LEU A 180 17.47 -7.35 -3.58
C LEU A 180 18.61 -6.76 -4.41
N ARG A 181 19.18 -5.60 -4.04
CA ARG A 181 20.33 -5.06 -4.76
C ARG A 181 21.55 -5.98 -4.61
N LYS A 182 21.95 -6.60 -5.71
CA LYS A 182 23.15 -7.47 -5.76
C LYS A 182 24.42 -6.63 -5.71
N ASN A 183 25.44 -7.10 -4.98
CA ASN A 183 26.75 -6.48 -4.94
C ASN A 183 27.29 -6.30 -6.38
N GLY A 184 27.76 -5.07 -6.70
CA GLY A 184 28.27 -4.72 -8.03
C GLY A 184 27.20 -4.36 -9.08
N GLN A 185 25.91 -4.39 -8.74
CA GLN A 185 24.85 -3.96 -9.64
C GLN A 185 24.74 -2.43 -9.70
N THR A 186 24.70 -1.86 -10.90
CA THR A 186 24.47 -0.41 -11.07
C THR A 186 23.05 -0.05 -10.67
N ILE A 187 22.86 1.20 -10.18
CA ILE A 187 21.52 1.70 -9.78
C ILE A 187 20.51 1.61 -10.94
N LYS A 188 20.96 1.92 -12.16
CA LYS A 188 20.11 1.84 -13.36
C LYS A 188 19.64 0.40 -13.64
N LYS A 189 20.55 -0.58 -13.56
CA LYS A 189 20.22 -2.00 -13.75
C LYS A 189 19.28 -2.49 -12.65
N TYR A 190 19.58 -2.16 -11.39
CA TYR A 190 18.72 -2.49 -10.25
C TYR A 190 17.30 -1.95 -10.42
N ARG A 191 17.14 -0.68 -10.86
CA ARG A 191 15.82 -0.09 -11.11
C ARG A 191 15.06 -0.81 -12.22
N ASN A 192 15.73 -1.20 -13.30
CA ASN A 192 15.09 -1.90 -14.42
C ASN A 192 14.68 -3.35 -14.08
N ASP A 193 15.38 -3.99 -13.14
CA ASP A 193 15.11 -5.37 -12.73
C ASP A 193 13.97 -5.48 -11.70
N ARG A 194 13.46 -4.36 -11.18
CA ARG A 194 12.38 -4.34 -10.20
C ARG A 194 11.06 -4.79 -10.84
N LYS A 195 10.38 -5.71 -10.19
CA LYS A 195 9.09 -6.25 -10.67
C LYS A 195 7.91 -5.76 -9.85
N LYS A 196 8.09 -5.64 -8.54
CA LYS A 196 7.03 -5.22 -7.61
C LYS A 196 6.89 -3.70 -7.62
N SER A 197 5.65 -3.24 -7.69
CA SER A 197 5.29 -1.83 -7.56
C SER A 197 4.55 -1.57 -6.26
N GLY A 198 4.56 -0.33 -5.79
CA GLY A 198 3.91 0.02 -4.53
C GLY A 198 3.17 1.35 -4.58
N LEU A 199 2.11 1.45 -3.79
CA LEU A 199 1.47 2.70 -3.41
C LEU A 199 1.34 2.73 -1.88
N ILE A 200 2.07 3.62 -1.24
CA ILE A 200 2.13 3.73 0.22
C ILE A 200 1.42 5.00 0.64
N ILE A 201 0.41 4.90 1.48
CA ILE A 201 -0.19 6.06 2.16
C ILE A 201 0.52 6.24 3.49
N THR A 202 0.96 7.46 3.75
CA THR A 202 1.49 7.87 5.06
C THR A 202 1.18 9.33 5.32
N HIS A 203 1.05 9.69 6.58
CA HIS A 203 0.95 11.09 7.01
C HIS A 203 2.20 11.56 7.79
N THR A 204 3.02 10.63 8.29
CA THR A 204 4.26 10.92 9.03
C THR A 204 5.51 10.80 8.18
N GLY A 205 5.50 9.90 7.20
CA GLY A 205 6.64 9.58 6.34
C GLY A 205 7.69 8.67 6.95
N HIS A 206 7.54 8.19 8.21
CA HIS A 206 8.53 7.32 8.87
C HIS A 206 8.81 6.03 8.09
N ILE A 207 7.81 5.47 7.42
CA ILE A 207 7.98 4.27 6.58
C ILE A 207 9.02 4.46 5.47
N LEU A 208 9.23 5.69 5.00
CA LEU A 208 10.17 6.01 3.92
C LEU A 208 11.64 5.86 4.32
N GLU A 209 11.94 5.79 5.61
CA GLU A 209 13.29 5.45 6.09
C GLU A 209 13.66 4.01 5.73
N TYR A 210 12.67 3.13 5.64
CA TYR A 210 12.85 1.70 5.33
C TYR A 210 12.52 1.36 3.88
N VAL A 211 11.53 2.04 3.29
CA VAL A 211 11.05 1.78 1.92
C VAL A 211 11.20 3.04 1.08
N PRO A 212 12.33 3.21 0.35
CA PRO A 212 12.53 4.37 -0.50
C PRO A 212 11.50 4.40 -1.64
N ALA A 213 10.76 5.51 -1.74
CA ALA A 213 9.82 5.78 -2.82
C ALA A 213 10.50 6.47 -4.01
N ASP A 214 9.97 6.23 -5.21
CA ASP A 214 10.48 6.83 -6.45
C ASP A 214 9.76 8.17 -6.76
N MET A 215 8.49 8.31 -6.32
CA MET A 215 7.66 9.50 -6.54
C MET A 215 6.74 9.73 -5.35
N ALA A 216 6.49 11.00 -5.04
CA ALA A 216 5.48 11.39 -4.04
C ALA A 216 4.34 12.16 -4.70
N HIS A 217 3.17 12.04 -4.08
CA HIS A 217 1.96 12.79 -4.44
C HIS A 217 1.32 13.37 -3.18
N VAL A 218 0.67 14.52 -3.31
CA VAL A 218 -0.18 15.07 -2.25
C VAL A 218 -1.63 15.02 -2.68
N MET A 219 -2.44 14.35 -1.87
CA MET A 219 -3.90 14.37 -1.99
C MET A 219 -4.47 15.48 -1.11
N TYR A 220 -5.17 16.42 -1.72
CA TYR A 220 -5.82 17.53 -1.04
C TYR A 220 -7.21 17.74 -1.62
N GLN A 221 -8.22 17.85 -0.77
CA GLN A 221 -9.63 18.05 -1.17
C GLN A 221 -10.12 17.07 -2.28
N GLY A 222 -9.76 15.79 -2.18
CA GLY A 222 -10.20 14.76 -3.11
C GLY A 222 -9.49 14.73 -4.47
N THR A 223 -8.44 15.53 -4.66
CA THR A 223 -7.65 15.59 -5.90
C THR A 223 -6.17 15.29 -5.64
N LEU A 224 -5.43 14.83 -6.65
CA LEU A 224 -3.97 14.81 -6.63
C LEU A 224 -3.46 16.21 -7.03
N SER A 225 -3.02 16.99 -6.04
CA SER A 225 -2.72 18.40 -6.22
C SER A 225 -1.29 18.68 -6.68
N CYS A 226 -0.33 17.84 -6.27
CA CYS A 226 1.05 17.95 -6.73
C CYS A 226 1.78 16.59 -6.68
N SER A 227 2.89 16.49 -7.43
CA SER A 227 3.73 15.31 -7.49
C SER A 227 5.20 15.72 -7.60
N GLY A 228 6.10 14.97 -6.96
CA GLY A 228 7.51 15.33 -6.96
C GLY A 228 8.41 14.34 -6.21
N ASN A 229 9.61 14.83 -5.84
CA ASN A 229 10.56 14.04 -5.05
C ASN A 229 10.02 13.76 -3.64
N PRO A 230 10.06 12.51 -3.15
CA PRO A 230 9.49 12.15 -1.84
C PRO A 230 10.09 12.92 -0.65
N GLN A 231 11.43 13.09 -0.61
CA GLN A 231 12.12 13.76 0.47
C GLN A 231 11.81 15.28 0.49
N GLU A 232 11.86 15.92 -0.68
CA GLU A 232 11.56 17.34 -0.82
C GLU A 232 10.12 17.66 -0.43
N MET A 233 9.17 16.81 -0.86
CA MET A 233 7.76 16.96 -0.50
C MET A 233 7.51 16.73 1.00
N LEU A 234 8.15 15.73 1.60
CA LEU A 234 8.04 15.48 3.03
C LEU A 234 8.58 16.66 3.84
N SER A 235 9.76 17.19 3.48
CA SER A 235 10.34 18.38 4.13
C SER A 235 9.42 19.58 3.98
N CYS A 236 8.89 19.83 2.78
CA CYS A 236 7.95 20.93 2.54
C CYS A 236 6.68 20.81 3.41
N ILE A 237 6.12 19.60 3.52
CA ILE A 237 4.93 19.33 4.35
C ILE A 237 5.25 19.56 5.85
N GLN A 238 6.41 19.11 6.32
CA GLN A 238 6.83 19.27 7.71
C GLN A 238 7.10 20.72 8.09
N GLU A 239 7.69 21.51 7.19
CA GLU A 239 8.04 22.91 7.43
C GLU A 239 6.86 23.86 7.24
N LYS A 240 6.04 23.66 6.21
CA LYS A 240 5.03 24.62 5.74
C LYS A 240 3.59 24.12 5.85
N GLY A 241 3.40 22.84 6.08
CA GLY A 241 2.09 22.18 6.05
C GLY A 241 1.60 21.85 4.64
N TYR A 242 0.48 21.13 4.57
CA TYR A 242 -0.06 20.63 3.30
C TYR A 242 -0.56 21.72 2.37
N GLU A 243 -1.23 22.75 2.90
CA GLU A 243 -1.85 23.81 2.11
C GLU A 243 -0.81 24.64 1.36
N GLU A 244 0.25 25.05 2.04
CA GLU A 244 1.33 25.81 1.40
C GLU A 244 2.14 24.94 0.42
N CYS A 245 2.38 23.66 0.75
CA CYS A 245 3.06 22.73 -0.16
C CYS A 245 2.28 22.57 -1.49
N VAL A 246 0.95 22.49 -1.45
CA VAL A 246 0.09 22.41 -2.64
C VAL A 246 0.13 23.73 -3.44
N ASN A 247 0.15 24.89 -2.78
CA ASN A 247 0.18 26.19 -3.44
C ASN A 247 1.54 26.51 -4.09
N CYS A 248 2.65 26.01 -3.53
CA CYS A 248 3.99 26.18 -4.12
C CYS A 248 4.19 25.37 -5.41
N ALA A 249 3.37 24.35 -5.66
CA ALA A 249 3.46 23.48 -6.83
C ALA A 249 2.59 23.93 -8.02
N ARG A 250 1.84 25.03 -7.85
CA ARG A 250 1.08 25.72 -8.90
C ARG A 250 1.93 26.87 -9.45
#